data_68354ecc87dc1b1e31b1bd950e8e07aa
#
_entry.id   68354ecc87dc1b1e31b1bd950e8e07aa
#
_cell.length_a   1.000
_cell.length_b   1.000
_cell.length_c   1.000
_cell.angle_alpha   90.00
_cell.angle_beta   90.00
_cell.angle_gamma   90.00
#
_symmetry.space_group_name_H-M   'P 1'
#
loop_
_entity.id
_entity.type
_entity.pdbx_description
1 polymer ?
#
loop_
_entity_poly.entity_id
_entity_poly.type
_entity_poly.pdbx_seq_one_letter_code
_entity_poly.pdbx_strand_id
1 'polypeptide(L)'
;MSEFSESYHLRGIDIKEGVALLQRAGLKGYVFPPKEGWISIVAEGNSFAPDERITAQNTGTLLHYVSAEDHGWSFALFEGKELRCAYDCGWDDDVRVDDSRYSPEALSRALGAGGATAVAAAEEILHPTDIDAAIDTEPARVFAEAMRLPRFEWFAYDYVAHDFHESPSEYVGVIKVAP
;
A
#
# COMPACT_ATOMS: atom_id res chain seq x y z
N MET A 1 -14.77 -15.78 -2.38
CA MET A 1 -13.32 -15.49 -2.47
C MET A 1 -13.15 -14.13 -1.83
N SER A 2 -12.42 -14.07 -0.74
CA SER A 2 -12.21 -12.83 0.01
C SER A 2 -11.19 -11.94 -0.72
N GLU A 3 -11.43 -10.64 -0.67
CA GLU A 3 -10.50 -9.67 -1.25
C GLU A 3 -9.16 -9.67 -0.51
N PHE A 4 -8.08 -9.65 -1.28
CA PHE A 4 -6.73 -9.46 -0.78
C PHE A 4 -6.00 -8.44 -1.65
N SER A 5 -5.38 -7.48 -1.00
CA SER A 5 -4.51 -6.50 -1.65
C SER A 5 -3.22 -6.33 -0.85
N GLU A 6 -2.08 -6.43 -1.51
CA GLU A 6 -0.78 -6.09 -0.96
C GLU A 6 0.05 -5.38 -2.01
N SER A 7 0.42 -4.14 -1.73
CA SER A 7 1.07 -3.26 -2.70
C SER A 7 1.99 -2.24 -2.05
N TYR A 8 2.85 -1.69 -2.89
CA TYR A 8 3.71 -0.56 -2.54
C TYR A 8 3.36 0.65 -3.41
N HIS A 9 3.41 1.81 -2.82
CA HIS A 9 3.17 3.08 -3.50
C HIS A 9 4.34 4.02 -3.23
N LEU A 10 5.12 4.28 -4.27
CA LEU A 10 6.28 5.18 -4.22
C LEU A 10 5.87 6.57 -4.69
N ARG A 11 6.15 7.59 -3.89
CA ARG A 11 5.95 8.99 -4.33
C ARG A 11 6.90 9.31 -5.46
N GLY A 12 6.33 9.72 -6.60
CA GLY A 12 7.13 10.04 -7.76
C GLY A 12 6.28 10.25 -9.01
N ILE A 13 6.94 10.71 -10.06
CA ILE A 13 6.34 10.99 -11.38
C ILE A 13 7.01 10.22 -12.52
N ASP A 14 8.10 9.51 -12.24
CA ASP A 14 8.80 8.67 -13.22
C ASP A 14 8.71 7.19 -12.85
N ILE A 15 8.04 6.41 -13.68
CA ILE A 15 7.87 4.96 -13.51
C ILE A 15 9.20 4.23 -13.33
N LYS A 16 10.29 4.77 -13.88
CA LYS A 16 11.64 4.20 -13.75
C LYS A 16 12.14 4.11 -12.33
N GLU A 17 11.67 4.98 -11.43
CA GLU A 17 12.02 4.93 -10.02
C GLU A 17 11.49 3.64 -9.36
N GLY A 18 10.25 3.25 -9.65
CA GLY A 18 9.66 1.99 -9.18
C GLY A 18 10.35 0.77 -9.78
N VAL A 19 10.67 0.81 -11.07
CA VAL A 19 11.42 -0.26 -11.75
C VAL A 19 12.80 -0.45 -11.11
N ALA A 20 13.52 0.66 -10.89
CA ALA A 20 14.83 0.62 -10.26
C ALA A 20 14.79 0.11 -8.82
N LEU A 21 13.71 0.41 -8.07
CA LEU A 21 13.51 -0.12 -6.71
C LEU A 21 13.41 -1.64 -6.71
N LEU A 22 12.54 -2.21 -7.55
CA LEU A 22 12.40 -3.67 -7.67
C LEU A 22 13.68 -4.36 -8.15
N GLN A 23 14.37 -3.76 -9.13
CA GLN A 23 15.64 -4.28 -9.63
C GLN A 23 16.72 -4.33 -8.53
N ARG A 24 16.86 -3.25 -7.75
CA ARG A 24 17.81 -3.23 -6.62
C ARG A 24 17.42 -4.22 -5.53
N ALA A 25 16.12 -4.43 -5.32
CA ALA A 25 15.62 -5.43 -4.37
C ALA A 25 15.79 -6.88 -4.86
N GLY A 26 16.07 -7.07 -6.16
CA GLY A 26 16.18 -8.41 -6.75
C GLY A 26 14.85 -9.16 -6.81
N LEU A 27 13.75 -8.43 -7.00
CA LEU A 27 12.39 -8.97 -6.99
C LEU A 27 11.73 -8.88 -8.35
N LYS A 28 10.89 -9.87 -8.64
CA LYS A 28 9.90 -9.78 -9.72
C LYS A 28 8.74 -8.90 -9.28
N GLY A 29 8.13 -8.22 -10.24
CA GLY A 29 6.96 -7.42 -9.95
C GLY A 29 6.43 -6.68 -11.16
N TYR A 30 5.42 -5.87 -10.91
CA TYR A 30 4.80 -5.01 -11.91
C TYR A 30 4.76 -3.58 -11.38
N VAL A 31 5.19 -2.65 -12.21
CA VAL A 31 5.25 -1.22 -11.90
C VAL A 31 4.27 -0.50 -12.81
N PHE A 32 3.36 0.26 -12.22
CA PHE A 32 2.30 0.96 -12.91
C PHE A 32 2.69 2.42 -13.17
N PRO A 33 2.20 3.01 -14.27
CA PRO A 33 2.41 4.43 -14.55
C PRO A 33 1.98 5.30 -13.36
N PRO A 34 2.69 6.40 -13.10
CA PRO A 34 2.36 7.29 -12.00
C PRO A 34 0.96 7.90 -12.17
N LYS A 35 0.19 7.90 -11.09
CA LYS A 35 -1.13 8.51 -11.00
C LYS A 35 -1.31 9.10 -9.59
N GLU A 36 -1.92 10.28 -9.48
CA GLU A 36 -2.09 11.00 -8.20
C GLU A 36 -0.78 11.20 -7.41
N GLY A 37 0.36 11.22 -8.12
CA GLY A 37 1.68 11.36 -7.51
C GLY A 37 2.24 10.09 -6.89
N TRP A 38 1.63 8.94 -7.16
CA TRP A 38 2.08 7.62 -6.73
C TRP A 38 2.43 6.72 -7.91
N ILE A 39 3.51 5.98 -7.77
CA ILE A 39 3.89 4.85 -8.62
C ILE A 39 3.49 3.59 -7.87
N SER A 40 2.47 2.89 -8.35
CA SER A 40 1.99 1.65 -7.72
C SER A 40 2.83 0.46 -8.17
N ILE A 41 3.18 -0.39 -7.22
CA ILE A 41 4.06 -1.54 -7.41
C ILE A 41 3.45 -2.75 -6.72
N VAL A 42 3.41 -3.88 -7.40
CA VAL A 42 3.18 -5.19 -6.79
C VAL A 42 4.43 -6.05 -6.99
N ALA A 43 4.90 -6.65 -5.91
CA ALA A 43 6.09 -7.51 -5.91
C ALA A 43 5.73 -8.95 -5.57
N GLU A 44 6.52 -9.90 -6.04
CA GLU A 44 6.32 -11.32 -5.71
C GLU A 44 6.39 -11.57 -4.20
N GLY A 45 5.54 -12.45 -3.71
CA GLY A 45 5.42 -12.80 -2.31
C GLY A 45 4.32 -11.99 -1.61
N ASN A 46 3.58 -12.67 -0.73
CA ASN A 46 2.54 -12.09 0.11
C ASN A 46 2.92 -12.38 1.56
N SER A 47 3.25 -11.37 2.34
CA SER A 47 3.74 -11.55 3.69
C SER A 47 2.98 -10.75 4.75
N PHE A 48 2.01 -9.94 4.34
CA PHE A 48 1.29 -8.99 5.21
C PHE A 48 2.20 -7.97 5.91
N ALA A 49 3.49 -7.99 5.60
CA ALA A 49 4.49 -7.10 6.16
C ALA A 49 5.40 -6.56 5.06
N PRO A 50 5.98 -5.36 5.23
CA PRO A 50 6.92 -4.81 4.24
C PRO A 50 8.11 -5.73 4.02
N ASP A 51 8.41 -6.04 2.76
CA ASP A 51 9.59 -6.83 2.40
C ASP A 51 10.88 -6.03 2.68
N GLU A 52 11.74 -6.59 3.50
CA GLU A 52 13.01 -5.94 3.87
C GLU A 52 13.93 -5.67 2.68
N ARG A 53 13.83 -6.48 1.61
CA ARG A 53 14.61 -6.27 0.38
C ARG A 53 14.17 -4.98 -0.33
N ILE A 54 12.87 -4.65 -0.29
CA ILE A 54 12.34 -3.41 -0.87
C ILE A 54 12.69 -2.23 0.02
N THR A 55 12.39 -2.31 1.31
CA THR A 55 12.61 -1.18 2.24
C THR A 55 14.07 -0.82 2.39
N ALA A 56 14.98 -1.81 2.37
CA ALA A 56 16.42 -1.59 2.41
C ALA A 56 16.98 -0.87 1.16
N GLN A 57 16.28 -0.94 0.03
CA GLN A 57 16.65 -0.29 -1.23
C GLN A 57 15.88 1.00 -1.51
N ASN A 58 14.90 1.33 -0.66
CA ASN A 58 14.12 2.53 -0.82
C ASN A 58 14.95 3.80 -0.52
N THR A 59 14.81 4.81 -1.37
CA THR A 59 15.45 6.12 -1.22
C THR A 59 14.46 7.27 -1.18
N GLY A 60 13.17 6.98 -1.41
CA GLY A 60 12.09 7.96 -1.48
C GLY A 60 11.05 7.78 -0.37
N THR A 61 9.88 8.31 -0.57
CA THR A 61 8.70 8.11 0.28
C THR A 61 7.93 6.91 -0.26
N LEU A 62 7.86 5.83 0.52
CA LEU A 62 7.24 4.56 0.14
C LEU A 62 6.16 4.18 1.14
N LEU A 63 4.97 3.91 0.66
CA LEU A 63 3.86 3.37 1.44
C LEU A 63 3.63 1.91 1.07
N HIS A 64 3.71 1.01 2.03
CA HIS A 64 3.23 -0.36 1.94
C HIS A 64 1.79 -0.41 2.44
N TYR A 65 0.91 -1.07 1.71
CA TYR A 65 -0.52 -1.16 2.00
C TYR A 65 -0.99 -2.60 1.89
N VAL A 66 -1.75 -3.04 2.87
CA VAL A 66 -2.38 -4.37 2.92
C VAL A 66 -3.85 -4.21 3.27
N SER A 67 -4.70 -4.91 2.55
CA SER A 67 -6.11 -5.13 2.89
C SER A 67 -6.44 -6.60 2.67
N ALA A 68 -6.90 -7.25 3.72
CA ALA A 68 -7.34 -8.65 3.71
C ALA A 68 -8.71 -8.72 4.37
N GLU A 69 -9.77 -8.82 3.56
CA GLU A 69 -11.17 -8.70 3.97
C GLU A 69 -11.51 -9.50 5.23
N ASP A 70 -11.00 -10.73 5.32
CA ASP A 70 -11.30 -11.63 6.45
C ASP A 70 -10.37 -11.47 7.66
N HIS A 71 -9.29 -10.71 7.56
CA HIS A 71 -8.23 -10.70 8.57
C HIS A 71 -7.87 -9.32 9.11
N GLY A 72 -8.05 -8.28 8.32
CA GLY A 72 -7.68 -6.93 8.72
C GLY A 72 -6.99 -6.12 7.63
N TRP A 73 -6.38 -5.03 8.05
CA TRP A 73 -5.64 -4.15 7.15
C TRP A 73 -4.48 -3.47 7.87
N SER A 74 -3.50 -3.05 7.10
CA SER A 74 -2.34 -2.37 7.65
C SER A 74 -1.68 -1.45 6.64
N PHE A 75 -0.87 -0.53 7.14
CA PHE A 75 0.04 0.24 6.30
C PHE A 75 1.35 0.54 7.03
N ALA A 76 2.40 0.78 6.25
CA ALA A 76 3.69 1.23 6.74
C ALA A 76 4.29 2.26 5.78
N LEU A 77 4.64 3.44 6.30
CA LEU A 77 5.22 4.54 5.54
C LEU A 77 6.72 4.66 5.86
N PHE A 78 7.53 4.69 4.82
CA PHE A 78 8.97 4.84 4.90
C PHE A 78 9.42 6.14 4.23
N GLU A 79 10.39 6.82 4.85
CA GLU A 79 11.20 7.85 4.20
C GLU A 79 12.63 7.31 4.08
N GLY A 80 13.07 7.04 2.87
CA GLY A 80 14.25 6.23 2.66
C GLY A 80 14.05 4.85 3.31
N LYS A 81 15.01 4.43 4.13
CA LYS A 81 14.95 3.14 4.83
C LYS A 81 14.24 3.19 6.19
N GLU A 82 13.88 4.38 6.64
CA GLU A 82 13.33 4.58 7.97
C GLU A 82 11.81 4.49 7.98
N LEU A 83 11.27 3.63 8.85
CA LEU A 83 9.85 3.57 9.15
C LEU A 83 9.42 4.84 9.89
N ARG A 84 8.51 5.61 9.30
CA ARG A 84 8.02 6.88 9.83
C ARG A 84 6.63 6.82 10.42
N CYS A 85 5.80 5.92 9.89
CA CYS A 85 4.45 5.72 10.38
C CYS A 85 4.03 4.29 10.07
N ALA A 86 3.34 3.64 11.00
CA ALA A 86 2.74 2.34 10.76
C ALA A 86 1.46 2.19 11.59
N TYR A 87 0.56 1.37 11.08
CA TYR A 87 -0.70 1.01 11.70
C TYR A 87 -1.08 -0.41 11.27
N ASP A 88 -1.63 -1.16 12.18
CA ASP A 88 -2.17 -2.50 11.93
C ASP A 88 -3.49 -2.68 12.69
N CYS A 89 -4.49 -3.23 12.02
CA CYS A 89 -5.76 -3.59 12.62
C CYS A 89 -6.20 -4.97 12.11
N GLY A 90 -6.22 -5.94 13.00
CA GLY A 90 -6.70 -7.29 12.74
C GLY A 90 -8.04 -7.56 13.42
N TRP A 91 -8.85 -8.49 12.85
CA TRP A 91 -10.16 -8.88 13.38
C TRP A 91 -10.50 -10.37 13.18
N ASP A 92 -9.57 -11.26 13.51
CA ASP A 92 -9.86 -12.70 13.45
C ASP A 92 -10.88 -13.14 14.50
N ASP A 93 -10.52 -13.06 15.79
CA ASP A 93 -11.40 -13.42 16.93
C ASP A 93 -11.92 -12.18 17.67
N ASP A 94 -11.17 -11.10 17.65
CA ASP A 94 -11.45 -9.81 18.29
C ASP A 94 -10.69 -8.70 17.55
N VAL A 95 -11.13 -7.46 17.68
CA VAL A 95 -10.42 -6.32 17.09
C VAL A 95 -9.13 -6.07 17.86
N ARG A 96 -8.03 -6.06 17.13
CA ARG A 96 -6.69 -5.72 17.64
C ARG A 96 -6.10 -4.58 16.82
N VAL A 97 -5.75 -3.50 17.49
CA VAL A 97 -5.14 -2.33 16.89
C VAL A 97 -3.73 -2.15 17.43
N ASP A 98 -2.75 -2.01 16.55
CA ASP A 98 -1.42 -1.50 16.87
C ASP A 98 -1.19 -0.17 16.16
N ASP A 99 -1.31 0.91 16.89
CA ASP A 99 -1.05 2.29 16.46
C ASP A 99 0.19 2.89 17.14
N SER A 100 0.99 2.06 17.79
CA SER A 100 2.17 2.49 18.56
C SER A 100 3.20 3.28 17.74
N ARG A 101 3.15 3.14 16.42
CA ARG A 101 4.00 3.86 15.45
C ARG A 101 3.21 4.79 14.53
N TYR A 102 1.97 5.07 14.86
CA TYR A 102 1.17 6.00 14.06
C TYR A 102 1.68 7.44 14.20
N SER A 103 1.85 8.12 13.07
CA SER A 103 2.31 9.52 13.01
C SER A 103 1.53 10.30 11.94
N PRO A 104 0.52 11.08 12.35
CA PRO A 104 -0.25 11.92 11.43
C PRO A 104 0.62 12.94 10.71
N GLU A 105 1.67 13.46 11.35
CA GLU A 105 2.60 14.40 10.75
C GLU A 105 3.40 13.76 9.61
N ALA A 106 3.82 12.51 9.77
CA ALA A 106 4.54 11.79 8.72
C ALA A 106 3.65 11.53 7.51
N LEU A 107 2.40 11.09 7.72
CA LEU A 107 1.41 10.91 6.65
C LEU A 107 1.09 12.22 5.93
N SER A 108 0.83 13.28 6.68
CA SER A 108 0.53 14.60 6.12
C SER A 108 1.68 15.10 5.24
N ARG A 109 2.92 14.92 5.69
CA ARG A 109 4.12 15.30 4.95
C ARG A 109 4.26 14.50 3.65
N ALA A 110 4.01 13.19 3.70
CA ALA A 110 4.10 12.32 2.54
C ALA A 110 3.12 12.72 1.42
N LEU A 111 1.94 13.22 1.78
CA LEU A 111 0.93 13.68 0.83
C LEU A 111 1.17 15.11 0.32
N GLY A 112 1.85 15.95 1.11
CA GLY A 112 2.03 17.35 0.79
C GLY A 112 0.74 18.16 0.88
N ALA A 113 0.39 18.91 -0.14
CA ALA A 113 -0.82 19.73 -0.14
C ALA A 113 -2.09 18.88 0.05
N GLY A 114 -2.91 19.25 1.05
CA GLY A 114 -4.11 18.51 1.44
C GLY A 114 -3.86 17.33 2.38
N GLY A 115 -2.61 17.09 2.77
CA GLY A 115 -2.25 15.98 3.66
C GLY A 115 -2.96 16.04 5.02
N ALA A 116 -3.09 17.19 5.64
CA ALA A 116 -3.78 17.35 6.91
C ALA A 116 -5.27 16.93 6.84
N THR A 117 -5.96 17.28 5.74
CA THR A 117 -7.36 16.87 5.52
C THR A 117 -7.48 15.37 5.32
N ALA A 118 -6.56 14.79 4.54
CA ALA A 118 -6.52 13.35 4.29
C ALA A 118 -6.26 12.56 5.58
N VAL A 119 -5.33 13.02 6.42
CA VAL A 119 -5.03 12.41 7.71
C VAL A 119 -6.23 12.48 8.64
N ALA A 120 -6.93 13.62 8.73
CA ALA A 120 -8.13 13.75 9.56
C ALA A 120 -9.23 12.75 9.16
N ALA A 121 -9.43 12.54 7.85
CA ALA A 121 -10.37 11.53 7.35
C ALA A 121 -9.93 10.10 7.71
N ALA A 122 -8.63 9.81 7.65
CA ALA A 122 -8.09 8.51 8.03
C ALA A 122 -8.22 8.26 9.53
N GLU A 123 -8.03 9.26 10.39
CA GLU A 123 -8.11 9.10 11.86
C GLU A 123 -9.48 8.63 12.34
N GLU A 124 -10.55 8.95 11.61
CA GLU A 124 -11.91 8.54 11.98
C GLU A 124 -12.12 7.01 11.96
N ILE A 125 -11.27 6.27 11.24
CA ILE A 125 -11.42 4.81 11.05
C ILE A 125 -10.38 3.97 11.79
N LEU A 126 -9.46 4.60 12.54
CA LEU A 126 -8.33 3.88 13.16
C LEU A 126 -8.70 3.13 14.46
N HIS A 127 -9.84 3.42 15.08
CA HIS A 127 -10.22 2.86 16.38
C HIS A 127 -11.63 2.26 16.33
N PRO A 128 -11.85 1.17 15.58
CA PRO A 128 -13.13 0.49 15.56
C PRO A 128 -13.46 -0.09 16.96
N THR A 129 -14.72 -0.07 17.34
CA THR A 129 -15.18 -0.53 18.67
C THR A 129 -15.32 -2.04 18.74
N ASP A 130 -15.59 -2.68 17.61
CA ASP A 130 -15.82 -4.12 17.47
C ASP A 130 -15.60 -4.55 16.02
N ILE A 131 -15.72 -5.85 15.75
CA ILE A 131 -15.51 -6.44 14.42
C ILE A 131 -16.52 -5.91 13.40
N ASP A 132 -17.80 -5.79 13.77
CA ASP A 132 -18.83 -5.30 12.85
C ASP A 132 -18.51 -3.85 12.43
N ALA A 133 -18.15 -2.99 13.37
CA ALA A 133 -17.72 -1.63 13.09
C ALA A 133 -16.45 -1.58 12.23
N ALA A 134 -15.51 -2.50 12.46
CA ALA A 134 -14.27 -2.58 11.67
C ALA A 134 -14.56 -2.99 10.20
N ILE A 135 -15.52 -3.86 9.97
CA ILE A 135 -15.89 -4.31 8.61
C ILE A 135 -16.78 -3.28 7.92
N ASP A 136 -17.83 -2.81 8.59
CA ASP A 136 -18.85 -1.92 8.01
C ASP A 136 -18.30 -0.54 7.58
N THR A 137 -17.23 -0.08 8.24
CA THR A 137 -16.58 1.20 7.88
C THR A 137 -15.65 1.11 6.67
N GLU A 138 -15.38 -0.10 6.15
CA GLU A 138 -14.43 -0.33 5.06
C GLU A 138 -13.09 0.45 5.26
N PRO A 139 -12.42 0.33 6.41
CA PRO A 139 -11.37 1.27 6.83
C PRO A 139 -10.17 1.27 5.88
N ALA A 140 -9.81 0.11 5.34
CA ALA A 140 -8.72 0.00 4.37
C ALA A 140 -9.00 0.86 3.11
N ARG A 141 -10.24 0.81 2.61
CA ARG A 141 -10.67 1.60 1.46
C ARG A 141 -10.69 3.10 1.79
N VAL A 142 -11.29 3.48 2.92
CA VAL A 142 -11.32 4.89 3.37
C VAL A 142 -9.90 5.45 3.49
N PHE A 143 -8.97 4.69 4.07
CA PHE A 143 -7.56 5.07 4.14
C PHE A 143 -6.95 5.23 2.74
N ALA A 144 -7.11 4.25 1.86
CA ALA A 144 -6.53 4.27 0.52
C ALA A 144 -7.04 5.47 -0.30
N GLU A 145 -8.34 5.78 -0.23
CA GLU A 145 -8.94 6.94 -0.86
C GLU A 145 -8.40 8.25 -0.29
N ALA A 146 -8.30 8.37 1.04
CA ALA A 146 -7.71 9.53 1.71
C ALA A 146 -6.26 9.76 1.29
N MET A 147 -5.47 8.68 1.17
CA MET A 147 -4.08 8.73 0.70
C MET A 147 -3.98 8.90 -0.83
N ARG A 148 -5.10 8.90 -1.56
CA ARG A 148 -5.18 8.98 -3.02
C ARG A 148 -4.39 7.87 -3.71
N LEU A 149 -4.46 6.65 -3.14
CA LEU A 149 -3.83 5.50 -3.76
C LEU A 149 -4.55 5.16 -5.06
N PRO A 150 -3.86 5.07 -6.21
CA PRO A 150 -4.53 4.90 -7.50
C PRO A 150 -5.05 3.48 -7.72
N ARG A 151 -4.56 2.51 -6.96
CA ARG A 151 -4.92 1.10 -7.03
C ARG A 151 -4.79 0.48 -5.65
N PHE A 152 -5.85 -0.13 -5.15
CA PHE A 152 -5.85 -0.71 -3.81
C PHE A 152 -6.86 -1.87 -3.62
N GLU A 153 -7.77 -2.10 -4.57
CA GLU A 153 -8.74 -3.21 -4.53
C GLU A 153 -8.28 -4.34 -5.46
N TRP A 154 -8.31 -5.57 -4.96
CA TRP A 154 -7.84 -6.76 -5.70
C TRP A 154 -6.46 -6.56 -6.31
N PHE A 155 -5.60 -5.84 -5.59
CA PHE A 155 -4.33 -5.37 -6.11
C PHE A 155 -3.15 -6.02 -5.38
N ALA A 156 -2.79 -7.21 -5.84
CA ALA A 156 -1.66 -7.99 -5.38
C ALA A 156 -0.91 -8.64 -6.57
N TYR A 157 0.30 -9.11 -6.31
CA TYR A 157 1.16 -9.67 -7.37
C TYR A 157 0.47 -10.77 -8.17
N ASP A 158 -0.16 -11.74 -7.50
CA ASP A 158 -0.74 -12.92 -8.15
C ASP A 158 -1.91 -12.55 -9.09
N TYR A 159 -2.76 -11.60 -8.68
CA TYR A 159 -3.85 -11.10 -9.54
C TYR A 159 -3.30 -10.39 -10.76
N VAL A 160 -2.36 -9.45 -10.54
CA VAL A 160 -1.76 -8.69 -11.63
C VAL A 160 -0.98 -9.60 -12.57
N ALA A 161 -0.26 -10.60 -12.06
CA ALA A 161 0.49 -11.55 -12.88
C ALA A 161 -0.43 -12.39 -13.77
N HIS A 162 -1.57 -12.83 -13.24
CA HIS A 162 -2.60 -13.55 -13.99
C HIS A 162 -3.21 -12.65 -15.07
N ASP A 163 -3.73 -11.50 -14.69
CA ASP A 163 -4.47 -10.60 -15.58
C ASP A 163 -3.58 -9.97 -16.64
N PHE A 164 -2.32 -9.64 -16.31
CA PHE A 164 -1.35 -9.14 -17.28
C PHE A 164 -1.10 -10.13 -18.41
N HIS A 165 -1.20 -11.43 -18.13
CA HIS A 165 -1.06 -12.48 -19.14
C HIS A 165 -2.34 -12.64 -19.99
N GLU A 166 -3.52 -12.62 -19.34
CA GLU A 166 -4.81 -12.87 -19.99
C GLU A 166 -5.36 -11.64 -20.74
N SER A 167 -5.12 -10.44 -20.22
CA SER A 167 -5.69 -9.19 -20.73
C SER A 167 -4.64 -8.06 -20.84
N PRO A 168 -3.56 -8.24 -21.61
CA PRO A 168 -2.47 -7.26 -21.65
C PRO A 168 -2.90 -5.85 -22.10
N SER A 169 -4.02 -5.73 -22.80
CA SER A 169 -4.55 -4.44 -23.24
C SER A 169 -5.04 -3.54 -22.09
N GLU A 170 -5.33 -4.10 -20.93
CA GLU A 170 -5.74 -3.36 -19.72
C GLU A 170 -4.53 -2.81 -18.95
N TYR A 171 -3.33 -3.28 -19.27
CA TYR A 171 -2.07 -2.97 -18.60
C TYR A 171 -1.14 -2.07 -19.42
N VAL A 172 -1.72 -1.17 -20.23
CA VAL A 172 -0.94 -0.24 -21.04
C VAL A 172 -0.01 0.62 -20.17
N GLY A 173 1.28 0.62 -20.50
CA GLY A 173 2.30 1.37 -19.76
C GLY A 173 2.82 0.69 -18.50
N VAL A 174 2.26 -0.45 -18.10
CA VAL A 174 2.78 -1.26 -16.98
C VAL A 174 4.08 -1.94 -17.38
N ILE A 175 5.06 -1.90 -16.51
CA ILE A 175 6.38 -2.53 -16.73
C ILE A 175 6.48 -3.77 -15.85
N LYS A 176 6.65 -4.93 -16.48
CA LYS A 176 7.02 -6.17 -15.79
C LYS A 176 8.52 -6.16 -15.52
N VAL A 177 8.88 -6.30 -14.24
CA VAL A 177 10.26 -6.40 -13.79
C VAL A 177 10.59 -7.86 -13.50
N ALA A 178 11.70 -8.33 -14.06
CA ALA A 178 12.31 -9.62 -13.72
C ALA A 178 13.62 -9.37 -12.95
N PRO A 179 14.04 -10.30 -12.08
CA PRO A 179 15.29 -10.18 -11.34
C PRO A 179 16.50 -10.20 -12.29
#